data_86e594cf9ffe9ce7d42bb9ae5a841712
#
_entry.id   86e594cf9ffe9ce7d42bb9ae5a841712
#
_cell.length_a   1.000
_cell.length_b   1.000
_cell.length_c   1.000
_cell.angle_alpha   90.00
_cell.angle_beta   90.00
_cell.angle_gamma   90.00
#
_symmetry.space_group_name_H-M   'P 1'
#
loop_
_entity.id
_entity.type
_entity.pdbx_description
1 polymer ?
#
loop_
_entity_poly.entity_id
_entity_poly.type
_entity_poly.pdbx_seq_one_letter_code
_entity_poly.pdbx_strand_id
1 'polypeptide(L)'
;MKRAIVYLGMILISQNLFSQEGEDNQQLQAEEPKQELPSKSSNFTISGYTEVFYSYDFNQRADHIRQPFFYTFNRHNEVNVNIARLKAEYATDNMRANIALMAGTYPEDNLAAEQGMLKLVQEANIGFRISKTKNLWIDAGVMPSYIGSEGEISKDNLALTRTIAVAQEPFFMTGAQITYITDNNKWTFMGGVYNGWQIIKRQNSNTNLPAFGARVAYQPNENWFFNSSAYIGKDPATETKMRYFNNFYTNYKASDKLEFQFVFDVGAEQSAEGSNKHYFWWSPNILAKYHFTPKFSTAGRVEYFDDSKDIMTFGGGQRFQIWGASVNFDYLINKNLMWRLEFRNLQSKDPIFQKIDQSHPNVKNNFFITTMLAAWF
;
A
#
# COMPACT_ATOMS: atom_id res chain seq x y z
N MET A 1 -5.06 9.89 43.93
CA MET A 1 -4.12 8.79 43.68
C MET A 1 -4.82 7.45 43.85
N LYS A 2 -5.23 6.80 42.78
CA LYS A 2 -5.59 5.37 42.77
C LYS A 2 -5.16 4.84 41.41
N ARG A 3 -4.12 3.99 41.43
CA ARG A 3 -3.61 3.27 40.27
C ARG A 3 -4.59 2.15 39.93
N ALA A 4 -5.17 2.18 38.73
CA ALA A 4 -5.88 1.04 38.19
C ALA A 4 -4.89 0.17 37.41
N ILE A 5 -4.61 -1.00 37.92
CA ILE A 5 -3.83 -2.05 37.24
C ILE A 5 -4.83 -2.82 36.37
N VAL A 6 -4.65 -2.73 35.07
CA VAL A 6 -5.40 -3.57 34.11
C VAL A 6 -4.65 -4.88 33.98
N TYR A 7 -5.23 -5.95 34.47
CA TYR A 7 -4.78 -7.33 34.26
C TYR A 7 -5.16 -7.77 32.82
N LEU A 8 -4.15 -8.02 32.01
CA LEU A 8 -4.33 -8.69 30.72
C LEU A 8 -4.43 -10.18 31.00
N GLY A 9 -5.64 -10.75 30.95
CA GLY A 9 -5.88 -12.17 31.13
C GLY A 9 -5.37 -12.98 29.94
N MET A 10 -4.26 -13.69 30.11
CA MET A 10 -3.87 -14.78 29.22
C MET A 10 -4.79 -15.96 29.44
N ILE A 11 -5.60 -16.28 28.44
CA ILE A 11 -6.31 -17.57 28.40
C ILE A 11 -5.38 -18.58 27.73
N LEU A 12 -4.79 -19.44 28.55
CA LEU A 12 -4.13 -20.68 28.14
C LEU A 12 -5.22 -21.70 27.79
N ILE A 13 -5.35 -22.04 26.52
CA ILE A 13 -6.05 -23.26 26.12
C ILE A 13 -4.98 -24.29 25.77
N SER A 14 -4.85 -25.29 26.66
CA SER A 14 -3.98 -26.44 26.50
C SER A 14 -4.65 -27.52 25.66
N GLN A 15 -3.89 -28.01 24.69
CA GLN A 15 -3.76 -29.37 24.15
C GLN A 15 -5.01 -30.25 23.97
N ASN A 16 -5.29 -30.59 22.73
CA ASN A 16 -5.20 -31.94 22.16
C ASN A 16 -5.84 -31.96 20.78
N LEU A 17 -5.05 -32.33 19.77
CA LEU A 17 -5.48 -33.18 18.65
C LEU A 17 -4.27 -33.43 17.74
N PHE A 18 -3.66 -34.58 17.99
CA PHE A 18 -2.76 -35.23 17.04
C PHE A 18 -3.58 -35.94 15.95
N SER A 19 -2.96 -35.98 14.77
CA SER A 19 -3.16 -36.90 13.64
C SER A 19 -4.18 -36.49 12.58
N GLN A 20 -3.66 -35.99 11.48
CA GLN A 20 -3.61 -36.74 10.20
C GLN A 20 -2.71 -35.93 9.22
N GLU A 21 -1.65 -36.61 8.78
CA GLU A 21 -0.79 -36.23 7.67
C GLU A 21 -1.62 -36.27 6.39
N GLY A 22 -1.58 -35.16 5.65
CA GLY A 22 -2.00 -35.05 4.27
C GLY A 22 -1.12 -33.99 3.64
N GLU A 23 -0.17 -34.45 2.85
CA GLU A 23 0.71 -33.61 2.05
C GLU A 23 -0.10 -32.72 1.11
N ASP A 24 -0.12 -31.41 1.38
CA ASP A 24 -0.37 -30.40 0.36
C ASP A 24 0.55 -29.22 0.67
N ASN A 25 1.75 -29.31 0.09
CA ASN A 25 2.71 -28.20 0.01
C ASN A 25 2.18 -27.13 -0.94
N GLN A 26 1.22 -26.33 -0.51
CA GLN A 26 0.94 -25.05 -1.17
C GLN A 26 1.72 -23.95 -0.45
N GLN A 27 2.77 -23.52 -1.11
CA GLN A 27 3.62 -22.40 -0.73
C GLN A 27 2.79 -21.14 -0.62
N LEU A 28 2.74 -20.55 0.58
CA LEU A 28 2.30 -19.17 0.79
C LEU A 28 3.40 -18.26 0.22
N GLN A 29 3.31 -17.96 -1.06
CA GLN A 29 4.06 -16.87 -1.67
C GLN A 29 3.32 -15.57 -1.33
N ALA A 30 4.06 -14.55 -0.90
CA ALA A 30 3.62 -13.18 -1.02
C ALA A 30 3.53 -12.88 -2.53
N GLU A 31 2.37 -13.11 -3.09
CA GLU A 31 2.11 -12.81 -4.49
C GLU A 31 1.91 -11.31 -4.61
N GLU A 32 2.88 -10.62 -5.26
CA GLU A 32 2.51 -9.45 -6.05
C GLU A 32 1.32 -9.85 -6.94
N PRO A 33 0.45 -8.91 -7.32
CA PRO A 33 -0.64 -9.24 -8.23
C PRO A 33 -0.01 -9.76 -9.52
N LYS A 34 0.30 -11.07 -9.56
CA LYS A 34 0.61 -11.76 -10.79
C LYS A 34 -0.61 -11.56 -11.65
N GLN A 35 -0.46 -10.82 -12.75
CA GLN A 35 -1.39 -10.95 -13.85
C GLN A 35 -1.21 -12.36 -14.44
N GLU A 36 -1.65 -13.37 -13.68
CA GLU A 36 -1.70 -14.74 -14.17
C GLU A 36 -2.66 -14.79 -15.34
N LEU A 37 -2.21 -15.41 -16.42
CA LEU A 37 -3.10 -15.87 -17.48
C LEU A 37 -4.09 -16.83 -16.82
N PRO A 38 -5.42 -16.62 -16.93
CA PRO A 38 -6.39 -17.42 -16.21
C PRO A 38 -6.27 -18.89 -16.60
N SER A 39 -6.15 -19.74 -15.60
CA SER A 39 -6.33 -21.17 -15.78
C SER A 39 -7.80 -21.45 -16.16
N LYS A 40 -8.02 -22.47 -16.98
CA LYS A 40 -9.28 -22.85 -17.66
C LYS A 40 -10.51 -23.14 -16.79
N SER A 41 -10.71 -22.61 -15.58
CA SER A 41 -11.81 -23.09 -14.72
C SER A 41 -13.00 -22.16 -14.52
N SER A 42 -12.96 -20.92 -14.76
CA SER A 42 -14.12 -20.03 -15.01
C SER A 42 -13.65 -18.67 -15.48
N ASN A 43 -14.33 -18.10 -16.47
CA ASN A 43 -14.05 -16.75 -16.95
C ASN A 43 -14.46 -15.67 -15.94
N PHE A 44 -15.11 -16.04 -14.85
CA PHE A 44 -15.68 -15.12 -13.87
C PHE A 44 -15.33 -15.57 -12.44
N THR A 45 -14.79 -14.64 -11.65
CA THR A 45 -14.41 -14.87 -10.24
C THR A 45 -14.99 -13.77 -9.35
N ILE A 46 -15.50 -14.14 -8.18
CA ILE A 46 -15.88 -13.20 -7.13
C ILE A 46 -14.98 -13.49 -5.92
N SER A 47 -14.44 -12.44 -5.33
CA SER A 47 -13.65 -12.51 -4.11
C SER A 47 -14.05 -11.43 -3.12
N GLY A 48 -13.91 -11.73 -1.84
CA GLY A 48 -14.17 -10.80 -0.75
C GLY A 48 -12.99 -10.70 0.19
N TYR A 49 -12.79 -9.52 0.77
CA TYR A 49 -11.77 -9.27 1.77
C TYR A 49 -12.30 -8.28 2.80
N THR A 50 -12.01 -8.50 4.07
CA THR A 50 -12.27 -7.53 5.13
C THR A 50 -11.16 -7.56 6.17
N GLU A 51 -10.80 -6.39 6.70
CA GLU A 51 -9.87 -6.26 7.81
C GLU A 51 -10.42 -5.30 8.87
N VAL A 52 -10.49 -5.81 10.09
CA VAL A 52 -10.89 -5.08 11.29
C VAL A 52 -9.65 -4.85 12.12
N PHE A 53 -9.49 -3.65 12.65
CA PHE A 53 -8.30 -3.26 13.39
C PHE A 53 -8.60 -2.52 14.67
N TYR A 54 -7.61 -2.50 15.55
CA TYR A 54 -7.50 -1.61 16.69
C TYR A 54 -6.08 -1.04 16.71
N SER A 55 -5.95 0.28 16.86
CA SER A 55 -4.65 0.93 16.97
C SER A 55 -4.61 1.82 18.20
N TYR A 56 -3.54 1.72 18.99
CA TYR A 56 -3.27 2.59 20.12
C TYR A 56 -2.03 3.44 19.85
N ASP A 57 -2.24 4.74 19.67
CA ASP A 57 -1.18 5.74 19.51
C ASP A 57 -0.91 6.40 20.87
N PHE A 58 0.34 6.29 21.35
CA PHE A 58 0.72 6.80 22.68
C PHE A 58 0.78 8.32 22.76
N ASN A 59 0.64 9.03 21.65
CA ASN A 59 0.43 10.47 21.64
C ASN A 59 -1.01 10.87 22.00
N GLN A 60 -1.97 9.93 21.95
CA GLN A 60 -3.34 10.03 22.51
C GLN A 60 -4.13 11.25 22.00
N ARG A 61 -4.16 11.45 20.71
CA ARG A 61 -4.94 12.55 20.12
C ARG A 61 -6.42 12.45 20.51
N ALA A 62 -7.00 13.58 20.91
CA ALA A 62 -8.38 13.65 21.38
C ALA A 62 -9.42 13.46 20.29
N ASP A 63 -9.05 13.65 19.02
CA ASP A 63 -9.92 13.47 17.86
C ASP A 63 -10.03 12.00 17.40
N HIS A 64 -9.42 11.06 18.13
CA HIS A 64 -9.34 9.64 17.79
C HIS A 64 -8.74 9.33 16.41
N ILE A 65 -8.14 10.32 15.75
CA ILE A 65 -7.36 10.14 14.52
C ILE A 65 -5.88 10.08 14.89
N ARG A 66 -5.13 9.20 14.24
CA ARG A 66 -3.67 9.12 14.40
C ARG A 66 -3.00 10.30 13.71
N GLN A 67 -1.68 10.26 13.55
CA GLN A 67 -0.97 11.36 12.89
C GLN A 67 -1.50 11.59 11.45
N PRO A 68 -1.64 12.84 10.99
CA PRO A 68 -2.38 13.18 9.77
C PRO A 68 -1.78 12.66 8.46
N PHE A 69 -0.56 12.12 8.48
CA PHE A 69 0.09 11.50 7.32
C PHE A 69 -0.14 9.99 7.21
N PHE A 70 -0.92 9.39 8.11
CA PHE A 70 -1.36 8.01 7.99
C PHE A 70 -2.73 7.96 7.32
N TYR A 71 -2.83 7.22 6.25
CA TYR A 71 -4.07 7.03 5.48
C TYR A 71 -4.64 5.62 5.64
N THR A 72 -4.04 4.78 6.48
CA THR A 72 -4.47 3.41 6.77
C THR A 72 -4.34 3.12 8.25
N PHE A 73 -5.26 2.33 8.79
CA PHE A 73 -5.31 2.03 10.22
C PHE A 73 -5.31 3.32 11.06
N ASN A 74 -6.00 4.34 10.59
CA ASN A 74 -5.87 5.73 11.02
C ASN A 74 -6.87 6.12 12.12
N ARG A 75 -7.32 5.17 12.93
CA ARG A 75 -8.16 5.44 14.10
C ARG A 75 -7.42 5.04 15.36
N HIS A 76 -7.56 5.85 16.41
CA HIS A 76 -6.89 5.67 17.69
C HIS A 76 -7.90 5.24 18.75
N ASN A 77 -7.54 4.17 19.50
CA ASN A 77 -8.26 3.68 20.68
C ASN A 77 -9.73 3.32 20.41
N GLU A 78 -10.00 2.78 19.24
CA GLU A 78 -11.30 2.23 18.84
C GLU A 78 -11.11 1.04 17.91
N VAL A 79 -12.10 0.14 17.87
CA VAL A 79 -12.17 -0.92 16.87
C VAL A 79 -12.85 -0.38 15.62
N ASN A 80 -12.21 -0.56 14.45
CA ASN A 80 -12.76 -0.07 13.21
C ASN A 80 -12.48 -1.02 12.03
N VAL A 81 -13.17 -0.82 10.91
CA VAL A 81 -12.92 -1.51 9.64
C VAL A 81 -11.99 -0.65 8.81
N ASN A 82 -10.76 -1.14 8.51
CA ASN A 82 -9.88 -0.42 7.60
C ASN A 82 -10.39 -0.53 6.16
N ILE A 83 -10.62 -1.75 5.68
CA ILE A 83 -11.20 -2.00 4.36
C ILE A 83 -12.11 -3.23 4.40
N ALA A 84 -13.28 -3.12 3.78
CA ALA A 84 -14.13 -4.21 3.37
C ALA A 84 -14.32 -4.12 1.85
N ARG A 85 -13.95 -5.17 1.11
CA ARG A 85 -13.88 -5.19 -0.35
C ARG A 85 -14.65 -6.34 -0.94
N LEU A 86 -15.36 -6.07 -2.03
CA LEU A 86 -15.91 -7.09 -2.92
C LEU A 86 -15.40 -6.85 -4.34
N LYS A 87 -14.80 -7.86 -4.95
CA LYS A 87 -14.25 -7.79 -6.30
C LYS A 87 -14.87 -8.84 -7.21
N ALA A 88 -15.26 -8.44 -8.41
CA ALA A 88 -15.66 -9.27 -9.53
C ALA A 88 -14.65 -9.12 -10.66
N GLU A 89 -14.16 -10.24 -11.16
CA GLU A 89 -13.17 -10.30 -12.24
C GLU A 89 -13.70 -11.17 -13.36
N TYR A 90 -13.55 -10.71 -14.58
CA TYR A 90 -13.84 -11.48 -15.79
C TYR A 90 -12.62 -11.48 -16.70
N ALA A 91 -12.16 -12.65 -17.12
CA ALA A 91 -10.99 -12.76 -17.96
C ALA A 91 -11.15 -13.87 -19.01
N THR A 92 -10.73 -13.56 -20.22
CA THR A 92 -10.58 -14.49 -21.34
C THR A 92 -9.19 -14.33 -21.96
N ASP A 93 -8.87 -15.09 -22.99
CA ASP A 93 -7.58 -14.95 -23.73
C ASP A 93 -7.38 -13.54 -24.32
N ASN A 94 -8.46 -12.80 -24.59
CA ASN A 94 -8.43 -11.54 -25.32
C ASN A 94 -9.05 -10.34 -24.58
N MET A 95 -9.73 -10.57 -23.46
CA MET A 95 -10.42 -9.51 -22.72
C MET A 95 -10.34 -9.77 -21.21
N ARG A 96 -10.24 -8.70 -20.45
CA ARG A 96 -10.34 -8.71 -18.99
C ARG A 96 -11.15 -7.50 -18.51
N ALA A 97 -11.89 -7.67 -17.44
CA ALA A 97 -12.63 -6.59 -16.80
C ALA A 97 -12.67 -6.82 -15.30
N ASN A 98 -12.49 -5.75 -14.52
CA ASN A 98 -12.48 -5.79 -13.08
C ASN A 98 -13.41 -4.72 -12.53
N ILE A 99 -14.20 -5.10 -11.52
CA ILE A 99 -14.98 -4.17 -10.71
C ILE A 99 -14.70 -4.54 -9.25
N ALA A 100 -14.18 -3.58 -8.47
CA ALA A 100 -14.01 -3.74 -7.03
C ALA A 100 -14.59 -2.53 -6.31
N LEU A 101 -15.44 -2.83 -5.33
CA LEU A 101 -16.02 -1.84 -4.43
C LEU A 101 -15.45 -2.06 -3.03
N MET A 102 -15.25 -0.96 -2.31
CA MET A 102 -14.70 -0.99 -0.96
C MET A 102 -15.42 -0.01 -0.03
N ALA A 103 -15.37 -0.31 1.27
CA ALA A 103 -15.87 0.55 2.34
C ALA A 103 -14.93 0.44 3.54
N GLY A 104 -14.95 1.43 4.43
CA GLY A 104 -14.11 1.48 5.63
C GLY A 104 -13.33 2.79 5.73
N THR A 105 -12.44 2.88 6.72
CA THR A 105 -11.64 4.08 6.96
C THR A 105 -10.60 4.32 5.87
N TYR A 106 -10.13 3.26 5.20
CA TYR A 106 -9.20 3.36 4.09
C TYR A 106 -9.75 4.20 2.92
N PRO A 107 -10.91 3.86 2.29
CA PRO A 107 -11.44 4.71 1.23
C PRO A 107 -11.88 6.08 1.72
N GLU A 108 -12.32 6.22 2.97
CA GLU A 108 -12.68 7.50 3.55
C GLU A 108 -11.50 8.48 3.57
N ASP A 109 -10.33 7.99 3.99
CA ASP A 109 -9.12 8.81 4.11
C ASP A 109 -8.38 8.96 2.76
N ASN A 110 -8.17 7.87 2.00
CA ASN A 110 -7.39 7.90 0.76
C ASN A 110 -8.14 8.49 -0.43
N LEU A 111 -9.48 8.39 -0.46
CA LEU A 111 -10.32 8.97 -1.50
C LEU A 111 -11.09 10.20 -0.98
N ALA A 112 -10.57 10.88 0.04
CA ALA A 112 -11.22 12.04 0.63
C ALA A 112 -11.51 13.16 -0.39
N ALA A 113 -10.66 13.32 -1.39
CA ALA A 113 -10.81 14.30 -2.47
C ALA A 113 -11.91 13.92 -3.49
N GLU A 114 -12.29 12.65 -3.59
CA GLU A 114 -13.32 12.19 -4.53
C GLU A 114 -14.73 12.47 -4.01
N GLN A 115 -15.69 12.61 -4.92
CA GLN A 115 -17.06 12.99 -4.59
C GLN A 115 -18.02 11.79 -4.66
N GLY A 116 -18.96 11.74 -3.71
CA GLY A 116 -20.07 10.79 -3.72
C GLY A 116 -19.62 9.33 -3.76
N MET A 117 -20.25 8.56 -4.65
CA MET A 117 -20.00 7.13 -4.80
C MET A 117 -18.61 6.77 -5.36
N LEU A 118 -17.87 7.73 -5.94
CA LEU A 118 -16.51 7.48 -6.43
C LEU A 118 -15.56 7.04 -5.31
N LYS A 119 -15.80 7.44 -4.07
CA LYS A 119 -15.04 6.99 -2.90
C LYS A 119 -15.10 5.48 -2.66
N LEU A 120 -16.13 4.81 -3.17
CA LEU A 120 -16.30 3.36 -3.01
C LEU A 120 -15.63 2.55 -4.13
N VAL A 121 -15.18 3.21 -5.21
CA VAL A 121 -14.59 2.53 -6.36
C VAL A 121 -13.12 2.30 -6.12
N GLN A 122 -12.72 1.05 -5.91
CA GLN A 122 -11.32 0.65 -5.87
C GLN A 122 -10.79 0.35 -7.26
N GLU A 123 -11.54 -0.45 -8.03
CA GLU A 123 -11.24 -0.79 -9.42
C GLU A 123 -12.50 -0.70 -10.27
N ALA A 124 -12.37 -0.17 -11.47
CA ALA A 124 -13.38 -0.21 -12.51
C ALA A 124 -12.66 -0.08 -13.86
N ASN A 125 -12.23 -1.22 -14.43
CA ASN A 125 -11.38 -1.21 -15.62
C ASN A 125 -11.74 -2.33 -16.57
N ILE A 126 -11.39 -2.11 -17.84
CA ILE A 126 -11.50 -3.08 -18.91
C ILE A 126 -10.20 -3.09 -19.69
N GLY A 127 -9.77 -4.28 -20.12
CA GLY A 127 -8.60 -4.46 -20.95
C GLY A 127 -8.84 -5.42 -22.11
N PHE A 128 -8.08 -5.25 -23.16
CA PHE A 128 -8.09 -6.17 -24.29
C PHE A 128 -6.67 -6.38 -24.85
N ARG A 129 -6.46 -7.59 -25.34
CA ARG A 129 -5.21 -7.99 -25.96
C ARG A 129 -5.17 -7.53 -27.41
N ILE A 130 -4.16 -6.71 -27.76
CA ILE A 130 -4.05 -6.12 -29.12
C ILE A 130 -3.18 -6.95 -30.07
N SER A 131 -2.50 -7.99 -29.57
CA SER A 131 -1.67 -8.87 -30.38
C SER A 131 -2.08 -10.33 -30.20
N LYS A 132 -2.17 -11.05 -31.31
CA LYS A 132 -2.44 -12.49 -31.31
C LYS A 132 -1.22 -13.33 -30.90
N THR A 133 -0.02 -12.80 -31.09
CA THR A 133 1.26 -13.53 -30.89
C THR A 133 2.06 -13.03 -29.71
N LYS A 134 1.81 -11.80 -29.24
CA LYS A 134 2.54 -11.18 -28.11
C LYS A 134 1.61 -10.94 -26.95
N ASN A 135 2.14 -10.99 -25.75
CA ASN A 135 1.41 -10.64 -24.54
C ASN A 135 1.39 -9.10 -24.38
N LEU A 136 0.53 -8.46 -25.20
CA LEU A 136 0.43 -7.02 -25.34
C LEU A 136 -1.02 -6.59 -25.12
N TRP A 137 -1.25 -5.78 -24.06
CA TRP A 137 -2.57 -5.39 -23.58
C TRP A 137 -2.74 -3.88 -23.56
N ILE A 138 -3.96 -3.42 -23.78
CA ILE A 138 -4.41 -2.08 -23.42
C ILE A 138 -5.47 -2.23 -22.33
N ASP A 139 -5.32 -1.46 -21.25
CA ASP A 139 -6.28 -1.37 -20.15
C ASP A 139 -6.71 0.09 -19.97
N ALA A 140 -7.96 0.31 -19.59
CA ALA A 140 -8.49 1.65 -19.32
C ALA A 140 -9.51 1.61 -18.18
N GLY A 141 -9.54 2.69 -17.38
CA GLY A 141 -10.45 2.85 -16.25
C GLY A 141 -9.72 3.20 -14.96
N VAL A 142 -10.33 2.86 -13.82
CA VAL A 142 -9.71 2.93 -12.48
C VAL A 142 -8.97 1.61 -12.26
N MET A 143 -7.66 1.68 -12.19
CA MET A 143 -6.76 0.52 -12.09
C MET A 143 -5.93 0.61 -10.81
N PRO A 144 -5.48 -0.53 -10.23
CA PRO A 144 -4.46 -0.51 -9.19
C PRO A 144 -3.24 0.30 -9.66
N SER A 145 -2.57 0.95 -8.73
CA SER A 145 -1.36 1.71 -9.06
C SER A 145 -0.26 0.79 -9.58
N TYR A 146 0.48 1.28 -10.56
CA TYR A 146 1.73 0.66 -11.02
C TYR A 146 2.96 1.12 -10.21
N ILE A 147 2.75 2.08 -9.30
CA ILE A 147 3.75 2.63 -8.37
C ILE A 147 3.56 1.95 -7.02
N GLY A 148 4.65 1.71 -6.30
CA GLY A 148 4.63 1.18 -4.96
C GLY A 148 4.96 -0.29 -4.84
N SER A 149 5.42 -0.66 -3.66
CA SER A 149 5.81 -2.03 -3.29
C SER A 149 4.83 -2.70 -2.32
N GLU A 150 3.89 -1.94 -1.77
CA GLU A 150 2.89 -2.39 -0.79
C GLU A 150 1.49 -1.98 -1.29
N GLY A 151 0.55 -2.90 -1.24
CA GLY A 151 -0.83 -2.66 -1.68
C GLY A 151 -1.79 -2.26 -0.55
N GLU A 152 -3.04 -2.00 -0.90
CA GLU A 152 -4.10 -1.69 0.06
C GLU A 152 -4.57 -2.91 0.86
N ILE A 153 -4.34 -4.11 0.38
CA ILE A 153 -4.70 -5.37 1.04
C ILE A 153 -3.53 -5.77 1.95
N SER A 154 -3.65 -5.48 3.24
CA SER A 154 -2.52 -5.59 4.16
C SER A 154 -2.00 -7.02 4.38
N LYS A 155 -2.83 -8.05 4.20
CA LYS A 155 -2.39 -9.45 4.32
C LYS A 155 -1.27 -9.81 3.32
N ASP A 156 -1.19 -9.10 2.20
CA ASP A 156 -0.22 -9.35 1.13
C ASP A 156 1.08 -8.53 1.30
N ASN A 157 1.12 -7.61 2.26
CA ASN A 157 2.30 -6.82 2.58
C ASN A 157 3.19 -7.51 3.63
N LEU A 158 4.50 -7.25 3.59
CA LEU A 158 5.45 -7.84 4.55
C LEU A 158 5.16 -7.41 6.00
N ALA A 159 4.81 -6.15 6.23
CA ALA A 159 4.37 -5.61 7.52
C ALA A 159 2.88 -5.25 7.50
N LEU A 160 2.25 -5.10 8.68
CA LEU A 160 0.83 -4.76 8.81
C LEU A 160 0.54 -3.36 8.27
N THR A 161 1.24 -2.35 8.79
CA THR A 161 1.10 -0.97 8.33
C THR A 161 2.10 -0.70 7.21
N ARG A 162 1.76 0.21 6.30
CA ARG A 162 2.64 0.58 5.18
C ARG A 162 3.80 1.45 5.62
N THR A 163 4.86 1.47 4.83
CA THR A 163 5.95 2.45 4.98
C THR A 163 5.42 3.87 4.83
N ILE A 164 6.12 4.85 5.40
CA ILE A 164 5.76 6.26 5.22
C ILE A 164 5.79 6.63 3.73
N ALA A 165 6.77 6.10 2.98
CA ALA A 165 6.89 6.30 1.54
C ALA A 165 5.62 5.89 0.80
N VAL A 166 5.23 4.64 0.94
CA VAL A 166 4.06 4.08 0.26
C VAL A 166 2.75 4.75 0.69
N ALA A 167 2.66 5.22 1.94
CA ALA A 167 1.52 6.02 2.38
C ALA A 167 1.35 7.34 1.60
N GLN A 168 2.41 7.82 0.92
CA GLN A 168 2.40 9.03 0.09
C GLN A 168 2.37 8.71 -1.42
N GLU A 169 2.38 7.45 -1.81
CA GLU A 169 2.24 7.00 -3.19
C GLU A 169 0.76 6.88 -3.60
N PRO A 170 0.46 6.90 -4.92
CA PRO A 170 -0.90 6.67 -5.37
C PRO A 170 -1.27 5.18 -5.27
N PHE A 171 -2.41 4.84 -4.69
CA PHE A 171 -2.93 3.46 -4.60
C PHE A 171 -3.73 3.04 -5.82
N PHE A 172 -4.23 3.98 -6.59
CA PHE A 172 -4.89 3.75 -7.86
C PHE A 172 -4.52 4.79 -8.89
N MET A 173 -4.64 4.42 -10.16
CA MET A 173 -4.46 5.33 -11.30
C MET A 173 -5.67 5.23 -12.21
N THR A 174 -6.20 6.37 -12.64
CA THR A 174 -7.30 6.40 -13.61
C THR A 174 -6.82 6.92 -14.95
N GLY A 175 -7.00 6.12 -15.99
CA GLY A 175 -6.51 6.46 -17.32
C GLY A 175 -6.49 5.28 -18.26
N ALA A 176 -5.52 5.26 -19.16
CA ALA A 176 -5.28 4.15 -20.07
C ALA A 176 -3.78 3.82 -20.13
N GLN A 177 -3.46 2.54 -20.19
CA GLN A 177 -2.10 2.04 -20.26
C GLN A 177 -1.94 0.91 -21.26
N ILE A 178 -0.75 0.79 -21.80
CA ILE A 178 -0.30 -0.34 -22.61
C ILE A 178 0.72 -1.15 -21.81
N THR A 179 0.57 -2.46 -21.77
CA THR A 179 1.47 -3.37 -21.05
C THR A 179 1.96 -4.46 -22.00
N TYR A 180 3.27 -4.65 -22.05
CA TYR A 180 3.93 -5.73 -22.76
C TYR A 180 4.71 -6.61 -21.81
N ILE A 181 4.41 -7.92 -21.82
CA ILE A 181 5.16 -8.93 -21.10
C ILE A 181 5.93 -9.77 -22.14
N THR A 182 7.23 -9.92 -21.97
CA THR A 182 8.07 -10.68 -22.88
C THR A 182 7.70 -12.17 -22.92
N ASP A 183 8.01 -12.84 -24.03
CA ASP A 183 7.66 -14.26 -24.26
C ASP A 183 8.27 -15.21 -23.19
N ASN A 184 9.39 -14.83 -22.57
CA ASN A 184 10.02 -15.56 -21.46
C ASN A 184 9.50 -15.16 -20.07
N ASN A 185 8.48 -14.29 -19.99
CA ASN A 185 7.86 -13.74 -18.78
C ASN A 185 8.82 -13.03 -17.81
N LYS A 186 10.05 -12.69 -18.25
CA LYS A 186 11.04 -12.06 -17.37
C LYS A 186 10.94 -10.55 -17.31
N TRP A 187 10.45 -9.90 -18.36
CA TRP A 187 10.34 -8.46 -18.43
C TRP A 187 8.89 -8.01 -18.63
N THR A 188 8.51 -6.99 -17.88
CA THR A 188 7.25 -6.27 -18.10
C THR A 188 7.58 -4.81 -18.38
N PHE A 189 7.04 -4.28 -19.47
CA PHE A 189 7.11 -2.88 -19.85
C PHE A 189 5.70 -2.31 -19.86
N MET A 190 5.51 -1.15 -19.24
CA MET A 190 4.22 -0.47 -19.25
C MET A 190 4.44 1.02 -19.51
N GLY A 191 3.54 1.63 -20.27
CA GLY A 191 3.42 3.07 -20.45
C GLY A 191 1.96 3.48 -20.43
N GLY A 192 1.66 4.64 -19.85
CA GLY A 192 0.27 5.06 -19.70
C GLY A 192 0.09 6.57 -19.64
N VAL A 193 -1.18 6.96 -19.82
CA VAL A 193 -1.67 8.32 -19.65
C VAL A 193 -2.80 8.32 -18.63
N TYR A 194 -2.76 9.27 -17.70
CA TYR A 194 -3.61 9.25 -16.52
C TYR A 194 -4.22 10.63 -16.23
N ASN A 195 -5.31 10.62 -15.46
CA ASN A 195 -5.94 11.85 -14.99
C ASN A 195 -5.06 12.68 -14.07
N GLY A 196 -4.19 12.03 -13.28
CA GLY A 196 -3.29 12.67 -12.33
C GLY A 196 -2.82 11.68 -11.27
N TRP A 197 -2.24 12.19 -10.18
CA TRP A 197 -1.76 11.43 -9.04
C TRP A 197 -2.94 11.05 -8.12
N GLN A 198 -3.39 9.81 -8.17
CA GLN A 198 -4.53 9.29 -7.38
C GLN A 198 -5.82 10.12 -7.58
N ILE A 199 -6.23 10.33 -8.82
CA ILE A 199 -7.40 11.13 -9.20
C ILE A 199 -8.32 10.30 -10.10
N ILE A 200 -9.57 10.06 -9.66
CA ILE A 200 -10.61 9.49 -10.52
C ILE A 200 -11.21 10.61 -11.38
N LYS A 201 -11.71 11.66 -10.73
CA LYS A 201 -12.30 12.81 -11.40
C LYS A 201 -11.43 14.04 -11.21
N ARG A 202 -10.95 14.62 -12.32
CA ARG A 202 -10.25 15.91 -12.28
C ARG A 202 -11.14 16.97 -11.68
N GLN A 203 -10.60 17.71 -10.72
CA GLN A 203 -11.34 18.73 -9.97
C GLN A 203 -11.08 20.15 -10.49
N ASN A 204 -9.90 20.39 -11.03
CA ASN A 204 -9.52 21.69 -11.54
C ASN A 204 -9.66 21.77 -13.06
N SER A 205 -10.33 22.81 -13.55
CA SER A 205 -10.46 23.10 -14.98
C SER A 205 -9.19 23.68 -15.62
N ASN A 206 -8.19 24.01 -14.81
CA ASN A 206 -7.02 24.80 -15.25
C ASN A 206 -5.91 23.97 -15.89
N THR A 207 -5.97 22.63 -15.79
CA THR A 207 -4.99 21.79 -16.44
C THR A 207 -5.61 20.90 -17.49
N ASN A 208 -5.11 21.03 -18.73
CA ASN A 208 -5.46 20.15 -19.85
C ASN A 208 -4.42 19.05 -20.06
N LEU A 209 -3.31 19.07 -19.31
CA LEU A 209 -2.24 18.11 -19.48
C LEU A 209 -2.56 16.80 -18.73
N PRO A 210 -2.52 15.65 -19.41
CA PRO A 210 -2.56 14.37 -18.74
C PRO A 210 -1.27 14.14 -17.95
N ALA A 211 -1.31 13.25 -16.97
CA ALA A 211 -0.11 12.68 -16.39
C ALA A 211 0.38 11.50 -17.25
N PHE A 212 1.67 11.25 -17.22
CA PHE A 212 2.33 10.14 -17.89
C PHE A 212 3.00 9.23 -16.88
N GLY A 213 2.93 7.94 -17.14
CA GLY A 213 3.58 6.93 -16.32
C GLY A 213 4.28 5.87 -17.15
N ALA A 214 5.32 5.30 -16.56
CA ALA A 214 6.03 4.18 -17.14
C ALA A 214 6.47 3.21 -16.03
N ARG A 215 6.53 1.93 -16.36
CA ARG A 215 7.04 0.89 -15.47
C ARG A 215 7.93 -0.08 -16.25
N VAL A 216 9.03 -0.46 -15.63
CA VAL A 216 9.84 -1.60 -16.06
C VAL A 216 10.00 -2.54 -14.89
N ALA A 217 9.58 -3.79 -15.06
CA ALA A 217 9.78 -4.83 -14.07
C ALA A 217 10.62 -5.96 -14.67
N TYR A 218 11.47 -6.56 -13.83
CA TYR A 218 12.36 -7.66 -14.23
C TYR A 218 12.41 -8.75 -13.17
N GLN A 219 12.05 -9.97 -13.56
CA GLN A 219 12.08 -11.16 -12.73
C GLN A 219 13.03 -12.19 -13.38
N PRO A 220 14.34 -12.16 -13.09
CA PRO A 220 15.31 -13.10 -13.68
C PRO A 220 15.05 -14.55 -13.29
N ASN A 221 14.60 -14.78 -12.07
CA ASN A 221 14.31 -16.09 -11.46
C ASN A 221 13.28 -15.94 -10.32
N GLU A 222 12.96 -17.02 -9.63
CA GLU A 222 11.99 -17.07 -8.51
C GLU A 222 12.42 -16.25 -7.28
N ASN A 223 13.73 -15.98 -7.13
CA ASN A 223 14.28 -15.36 -5.94
C ASN A 223 14.37 -13.84 -6.05
N TRP A 224 14.39 -13.29 -7.24
CA TRP A 224 14.59 -11.86 -7.46
C TRP A 224 13.49 -11.24 -8.30
N PHE A 225 12.99 -10.11 -7.82
CA PHE A 225 12.12 -9.24 -8.56
C PHE A 225 12.62 -7.80 -8.44
N PHE A 226 12.68 -7.07 -9.54
CA PHE A 226 13.08 -5.67 -9.61
C PHE A 226 11.98 -4.87 -10.30
N ASN A 227 11.70 -3.69 -9.77
CA ASN A 227 10.73 -2.76 -10.35
C ASN A 227 11.28 -1.34 -10.36
N SER A 228 11.00 -0.61 -11.43
CA SER A 228 11.15 0.84 -11.50
C SER A 228 9.91 1.43 -12.14
N SER A 229 9.29 2.37 -11.43
CA SER A 229 8.06 3.06 -11.86
C SER A 229 8.28 4.56 -11.87
N ALA A 230 7.92 5.23 -12.95
CA ALA A 230 8.08 6.66 -13.09
C ALA A 230 6.73 7.35 -13.32
N TYR A 231 6.61 8.58 -12.82
CA TYR A 231 5.46 9.45 -13.01
C TYR A 231 5.93 10.87 -13.38
N ILE A 232 5.21 11.47 -14.33
CA ILE A 232 5.35 12.89 -14.70
C ILE A 232 3.94 13.47 -14.86
N GLY A 233 3.60 14.46 -14.05
CA GLY A 233 2.29 15.10 -14.10
C GLY A 233 2.22 16.32 -13.22
N LYS A 234 1.02 16.82 -13.02
CA LYS A 234 0.79 17.92 -12.09
C LYS A 234 0.63 17.42 -10.65
N ASP A 235 0.87 18.28 -9.68
CA ASP A 235 0.62 18.02 -8.27
C ASP A 235 -0.88 17.80 -8.01
N PRO A 236 -1.26 16.91 -7.08
CA PRO A 236 -2.68 16.57 -6.86
C PRO A 236 -3.48 17.68 -6.16
N ALA A 237 -2.81 18.57 -5.43
CA ALA A 237 -3.49 19.57 -4.61
C ALA A 237 -3.97 20.78 -5.43
N THR A 238 -3.13 21.30 -6.31
CA THR A 238 -3.45 22.51 -7.09
C THR A 238 -3.50 22.27 -8.58
N GLU A 239 -2.96 21.13 -9.04
CA GLU A 239 -2.77 20.76 -10.46
C GLU A 239 -2.02 21.82 -11.27
N THR A 240 -1.12 22.57 -10.63
CA THR A 240 -0.36 23.66 -11.28
C THR A 240 1.12 23.35 -11.40
N LYS A 241 1.73 22.78 -10.35
CA LYS A 241 3.17 22.50 -10.31
C LYS A 241 3.48 21.14 -10.93
N MET A 242 4.53 21.07 -11.74
CA MET A 242 5.01 19.80 -12.28
C MET A 242 5.66 18.95 -11.19
N ARG A 243 5.22 17.69 -11.11
CA ARG A 243 5.75 16.64 -10.26
C ARG A 243 6.40 15.57 -11.09
N TYR A 244 7.58 15.14 -10.66
CA TYR A 244 8.37 14.04 -11.20
C TYR A 244 8.61 13.06 -10.08
N PHE A 245 8.41 11.77 -10.33
CA PHE A 245 8.59 10.76 -9.31
C PHE A 245 9.13 9.46 -9.90
N ASN A 246 9.97 8.78 -9.16
CA ASN A 246 10.39 7.40 -9.42
C ASN A 246 10.37 6.59 -8.12
N ASN A 247 9.74 5.44 -8.19
CA ASN A 247 9.80 4.40 -7.20
C ASN A 247 10.65 3.25 -7.75
N PHE A 248 11.64 2.83 -6.99
CA PHE A 248 12.41 1.62 -7.24
C PHE A 248 12.23 0.67 -6.07
N TYR A 249 11.93 -0.59 -6.34
CA TYR A 249 11.97 -1.62 -5.32
C TYR A 249 12.45 -2.96 -5.85
N THR A 250 12.96 -3.79 -4.94
CA THR A 250 13.35 -5.16 -5.22
C THR A 250 12.89 -6.07 -4.09
N ASN A 251 12.35 -7.22 -4.47
CA ASN A 251 12.05 -8.31 -3.56
C ASN A 251 13.12 -9.40 -3.74
N TYR A 252 13.62 -9.90 -2.62
CA TYR A 252 14.62 -10.97 -2.61
C TYR A 252 14.22 -12.09 -1.65
N LYS A 253 13.94 -13.25 -2.19
CA LYS A 253 13.71 -14.49 -1.46
C LYS A 253 15.06 -15.16 -1.20
N ALA A 254 15.64 -14.93 -0.01
CA ALA A 254 16.93 -15.52 0.35
C ALA A 254 16.83 -17.02 0.63
N SER A 255 15.65 -17.47 1.10
CA SER A 255 15.31 -18.89 1.30
C SER A 255 13.79 -19.03 1.38
N ASP A 256 13.28 -20.27 1.54
CA ASP A 256 11.84 -20.49 1.79
C ASP A 256 11.32 -19.87 3.10
N LYS A 257 12.24 -19.45 3.98
CA LYS A 257 11.89 -18.84 5.26
C LYS A 257 12.21 -17.37 5.37
N LEU A 258 13.05 -16.83 4.51
CA LEU A 258 13.58 -15.46 4.65
C LEU A 258 13.44 -14.69 3.36
N GLU A 259 12.73 -13.58 3.43
CA GLU A 259 12.54 -12.65 2.33
C GLU A 259 12.86 -11.22 2.76
N PHE A 260 13.32 -10.43 1.78
CA PHE A 260 13.66 -9.03 1.94
C PHE A 260 12.95 -8.18 0.89
N GLN A 261 12.64 -6.96 1.26
CA GLN A 261 12.20 -5.92 0.34
C GLN A 261 13.03 -4.66 0.58
N PHE A 262 13.57 -4.11 -0.50
CA PHE A 262 14.27 -2.83 -0.51
C PHE A 262 13.46 -1.87 -1.37
N VAL A 263 13.16 -0.69 -0.85
CA VAL A 263 12.39 0.34 -1.53
C VAL A 263 13.16 1.65 -1.51
N PHE A 264 13.16 2.35 -2.63
CA PHE A 264 13.72 3.69 -2.72
C PHE A 264 12.84 4.57 -3.59
N ASP A 265 12.29 5.59 -2.95
CA ASP A 265 11.52 6.61 -3.60
C ASP A 265 12.32 7.89 -3.76
N VAL A 266 12.14 8.54 -4.88
CA VAL A 266 12.65 9.89 -5.10
C VAL A 266 11.67 10.69 -5.94
N GLY A 267 11.37 11.89 -5.50
CA GLY A 267 10.51 12.80 -6.25
C GLY A 267 11.01 14.23 -6.23
N ALA A 268 10.52 14.99 -7.19
CA ALA A 268 10.77 16.40 -7.33
C ALA A 268 9.47 17.10 -7.76
N GLU A 269 9.22 18.29 -7.20
CA GLU A 269 8.11 19.15 -7.58
C GLU A 269 8.58 20.59 -7.78
N GLN A 270 8.00 21.28 -8.75
CA GLN A 270 8.28 22.69 -8.95
C GLN A 270 7.95 23.48 -7.67
N SER A 271 8.84 24.40 -7.28
CA SER A 271 8.63 25.24 -6.10
C SER A 271 7.44 26.20 -6.24
N ALA A 272 7.10 26.56 -7.48
CA ALA A 272 5.93 27.33 -7.91
C ALA A 272 5.59 26.96 -9.35
N GLU A 273 4.41 27.29 -9.82
CA GLU A 273 4.01 27.10 -11.22
C GLU A 273 5.00 27.76 -12.17
N GLY A 274 5.45 27.00 -13.18
CA GLY A 274 6.41 27.47 -14.20
C GLY A 274 7.84 27.71 -13.70
N SER A 275 8.14 27.41 -12.43
CA SER A 275 9.48 27.58 -11.85
C SER A 275 10.45 26.53 -12.36
N ASN A 276 11.69 26.97 -12.66
CA ASN A 276 12.82 26.07 -12.91
C ASN A 276 13.42 25.49 -11.61
N LYS A 277 13.05 26.02 -10.44
CA LYS A 277 13.48 25.53 -9.14
C LYS A 277 12.55 24.37 -8.71
N HIS A 278 13.17 23.29 -8.22
CA HIS A 278 12.45 22.12 -7.71
C HIS A 278 12.80 21.86 -6.24
N TYR A 279 11.84 21.34 -5.52
CA TYR A 279 12.01 20.76 -4.20
C TYR A 279 11.99 19.24 -4.33
N PHE A 280 12.70 18.56 -3.44
CA PHE A 280 12.92 17.12 -3.52
C PHE A 280 12.48 16.44 -2.23
N TRP A 281 11.99 15.21 -2.38
CA TRP A 281 11.81 14.25 -1.29
C TRP A 281 12.41 12.91 -1.69
N TRP A 282 12.75 12.09 -0.71
CA TRP A 282 13.27 10.75 -0.95
C TRP A 282 13.09 9.87 0.28
N SER A 283 13.02 8.54 0.09
CA SER A 283 12.74 7.59 1.14
C SER A 283 13.37 6.23 0.85
N PRO A 284 14.46 5.83 1.53
CA PRO A 284 14.96 4.46 1.55
C PRO A 284 14.26 3.66 2.64
N ASN A 285 13.85 2.43 2.32
CA ASN A 285 13.21 1.51 3.24
C ASN A 285 13.77 0.10 3.05
N ILE A 286 13.88 -0.63 4.15
CA ILE A 286 14.23 -2.04 4.14
C ILE A 286 13.26 -2.80 5.05
N LEU A 287 12.72 -3.89 4.51
CA LEU A 287 11.89 -4.84 5.23
C LEU A 287 12.50 -6.22 5.12
N ALA A 288 12.37 -7.01 6.18
CA ALA A 288 12.73 -8.42 6.19
C ALA A 288 11.63 -9.21 6.88
N LYS A 289 11.24 -10.37 6.32
CA LYS A 289 10.24 -11.25 6.90
C LYS A 289 10.82 -12.66 7.05
N TYR A 290 10.59 -13.25 8.22
CA TYR A 290 11.02 -14.60 8.53
C TYR A 290 9.83 -15.48 8.91
N HIS A 291 9.68 -16.60 8.20
CA HIS A 291 8.64 -17.62 8.41
C HIS A 291 9.17 -18.70 9.34
N PHE A 292 8.74 -18.70 10.61
CA PHE A 292 9.10 -19.74 11.58
C PHE A 292 8.38 -21.05 11.25
N THR A 293 7.12 -20.94 10.89
CA THR A 293 6.24 -22.05 10.47
C THR A 293 5.36 -21.57 9.31
N PRO A 294 4.63 -22.46 8.62
CA PRO A 294 3.64 -22.05 7.61
C PRO A 294 2.53 -21.13 8.15
N LYS A 295 2.34 -21.07 9.47
CA LYS A 295 1.30 -20.25 10.11
C LYS A 295 1.84 -19.02 10.85
N PHE A 296 3.12 -19.00 11.21
CA PHE A 296 3.68 -17.94 12.04
C PHE A 296 4.92 -17.33 11.39
N SER A 297 4.88 -16.01 11.22
CA SER A 297 6.00 -15.22 10.71
C SER A 297 6.17 -13.93 11.48
N THR A 298 7.35 -13.34 11.37
CA THR A 298 7.67 -12.00 11.88
C THR A 298 8.31 -11.17 10.79
N ALA A 299 8.05 -9.87 10.77
CA ALA A 299 8.73 -8.93 9.89
C ALA A 299 9.33 -7.78 10.69
N GLY A 300 10.48 -7.31 10.25
CA GLY A 300 11.12 -6.09 10.73
C GLY A 300 11.20 -5.06 9.61
N ARG A 301 11.07 -3.78 9.95
CA ARG A 301 11.21 -2.66 9.03
C ARG A 301 12.08 -1.58 9.63
N VAL A 302 12.94 -0.99 8.79
CA VAL A 302 13.60 0.29 9.04
C VAL A 302 13.32 1.18 7.86
N GLU A 303 12.92 2.41 8.12
CA GLU A 303 12.51 3.38 7.11
C GLU A 303 13.05 4.77 7.41
N TYR A 304 13.30 5.54 6.37
CA TYR A 304 13.59 6.96 6.46
C TYR A 304 12.81 7.71 5.40
N PHE A 305 12.29 8.88 5.76
CA PHE A 305 11.61 9.77 4.84
C PHE A 305 12.14 11.19 5.01
N ASP A 306 12.59 11.79 3.94
CA ASP A 306 13.01 13.19 3.87
C ASP A 306 12.12 13.96 2.91
N ASP A 307 11.29 14.81 3.47
CA ASP A 307 10.55 15.86 2.78
C ASP A 307 10.75 17.18 3.53
N SER A 308 11.97 17.68 3.49
CA SER A 308 12.36 18.87 4.24
C SER A 308 11.70 20.17 3.73
N LYS A 309 10.91 20.09 2.67
CA LYS A 309 10.13 21.20 2.09
C LYS A 309 8.62 21.01 2.20
N ASP A 310 8.20 19.92 2.85
CA ASP A 310 6.79 19.60 3.11
C ASP A 310 5.95 19.59 1.81
N ILE A 311 6.43 18.84 0.83
CA ILE A 311 5.78 18.72 -0.48
C ILE A 311 4.65 17.73 -0.43
N MET A 312 4.88 16.60 0.27
CA MET A 312 4.01 15.41 0.22
C MET A 312 3.07 15.28 1.43
N THR A 313 3.40 15.92 2.58
CA THR A 313 2.86 15.45 3.84
C THR A 313 1.85 16.37 4.52
N PHE A 314 2.11 17.66 4.71
CA PHE A 314 1.25 18.48 5.56
C PHE A 314 0.81 19.83 5.00
N GLY A 315 1.55 20.38 4.04
CA GLY A 315 1.28 21.73 3.54
C GLY A 315 1.47 22.85 4.57
N GLY A 316 2.13 22.56 5.71
CA GLY A 316 2.33 23.50 6.81
C GLY A 316 3.71 24.16 6.84
N GLY A 317 4.59 23.83 5.92
CA GLY A 317 5.95 24.36 5.82
C GLY A 317 6.91 23.79 6.88
N GLN A 318 6.52 22.76 7.61
CA GLN A 318 7.37 22.08 8.58
C GLN A 318 8.24 21.03 7.87
N ARG A 319 9.50 20.90 8.31
CA ARG A 319 10.37 19.87 7.75
C ARG A 319 9.92 18.48 8.22
N PHE A 320 9.65 17.62 7.25
CA PHE A 320 9.27 16.24 7.50
C PHE A 320 10.48 15.33 7.26
N GLN A 321 11.26 15.08 8.31
CA GLN A 321 12.42 14.21 8.29
C GLN A 321 12.27 13.18 9.40
N ILE A 322 11.92 11.92 9.04
CA ILE A 322 11.52 10.88 9.98
C ILE A 322 12.33 9.61 9.76
N TRP A 323 12.82 9.05 10.87
CA TRP A 323 13.23 7.64 10.97
C TRP A 323 12.10 6.82 11.57
N GLY A 324 11.89 5.64 11.02
CA GLY A 324 10.92 4.67 11.53
C GLY A 324 11.53 3.28 11.68
N ALA A 325 11.05 2.56 12.68
CA ALA A 325 11.32 1.15 12.84
C ALA A 325 10.07 0.43 13.36
N SER A 326 9.86 -0.80 12.89
CA SER A 326 8.77 -1.63 13.39
C SER A 326 9.12 -3.11 13.45
N VAL A 327 8.40 -3.82 14.31
CA VAL A 327 8.37 -5.28 14.38
C VAL A 327 6.91 -5.71 14.25
N ASN A 328 6.67 -6.69 13.38
CA ASN A 328 5.35 -7.22 13.06
C ASN A 328 5.31 -8.73 13.29
N PHE A 329 4.19 -9.23 13.79
CA PHE A 329 3.90 -10.64 13.99
C PHE A 329 2.64 -11.02 13.23
N ASP A 330 2.69 -12.10 12.46
CA ASP A 330 1.59 -12.63 11.69
C ASP A 330 1.26 -14.04 12.13
N TYR A 331 -0.02 -14.33 12.29
CA TYR A 331 -0.51 -15.68 12.58
C TYR A 331 -1.68 -16.03 11.67
N LEU A 332 -1.47 -17.01 10.79
CA LEU A 332 -2.50 -17.57 9.93
C LEU A 332 -3.34 -18.56 10.75
N ILE A 333 -4.51 -18.14 11.21
CA ILE A 333 -5.41 -18.95 12.03
C ILE A 333 -5.92 -20.13 11.21
N ASN A 334 -6.39 -19.86 9.99
CA ASN A 334 -6.74 -20.85 8.98
C ASN A 334 -6.50 -20.25 7.56
N LYS A 335 -6.80 -21.02 6.51
CA LYS A 335 -6.52 -20.63 5.11
C LYS A 335 -7.15 -19.29 4.67
N ASN A 336 -8.15 -18.79 5.40
CA ASN A 336 -8.94 -17.61 5.06
C ASN A 336 -9.00 -16.56 6.19
N LEU A 337 -8.22 -16.74 7.27
CA LEU A 337 -8.27 -15.86 8.45
C LEU A 337 -6.87 -15.68 9.01
N MET A 338 -6.42 -14.43 9.12
CA MET A 338 -5.11 -14.03 9.63
C MET A 338 -5.23 -12.98 10.72
N TRP A 339 -4.47 -13.15 11.78
CA TRP A 339 -4.23 -12.12 12.78
C TRP A 339 -2.84 -11.53 12.62
N ARG A 340 -2.72 -10.18 12.78
CA ARG A 340 -1.48 -9.43 12.71
C ARG A 340 -1.35 -8.49 13.90
N LEU A 341 -0.11 -8.24 14.33
CA LEU A 341 0.23 -7.30 15.41
C LEU A 341 1.54 -6.59 15.06
N GLU A 342 1.54 -5.27 15.09
CA GLU A 342 2.73 -4.45 14.82
C GLU A 342 2.98 -3.44 15.94
N PHE A 343 4.24 -3.31 16.33
CA PHE A 343 4.79 -2.28 17.18
C PHE A 343 5.66 -1.38 16.32
N ARG A 344 5.37 -0.09 16.29
CA ARG A 344 6.11 0.86 15.44
C ARG A 344 6.47 2.12 16.19
N ASN A 345 7.72 2.56 16.00
CA ASN A 345 8.24 3.82 16.53
C ASN A 345 8.71 4.70 15.39
N LEU A 346 8.36 5.98 15.45
CA LEU A 346 8.80 7.03 14.54
C LEU A 346 9.52 8.10 15.32
N GLN A 347 10.64 8.57 14.78
CA GLN A 347 11.45 9.64 15.36
C GLN A 347 11.70 10.72 14.32
N SER A 348 11.21 11.93 14.57
CA SER A 348 11.38 13.09 13.69
C SER A 348 12.52 13.99 14.17
N LYS A 349 13.14 14.67 13.21
CA LYS A 349 14.13 15.72 13.50
C LYS A 349 13.50 16.93 14.18
N ASP A 350 12.31 17.33 13.75
CA ASP A 350 11.55 18.45 14.32
C ASP A 350 10.31 17.94 15.08
N PRO A 351 9.73 18.69 16.02
CA PRO A 351 8.55 18.27 16.79
C PRO A 351 7.29 18.41 15.93
N ILE A 352 6.99 17.39 15.12
CA ILE A 352 5.87 17.37 14.17
C ILE A 352 4.71 16.50 14.61
N PHE A 353 4.92 15.56 15.55
CA PHE A 353 3.85 14.67 16.00
C PHE A 353 2.95 15.38 16.99
N GLN A 354 1.69 15.48 16.67
CA GLN A 354 0.68 16.05 17.55
C GLN A 354 0.44 15.13 18.75
N LYS A 355 0.25 15.76 19.92
CA LYS A 355 -0.02 15.06 21.17
C LYS A 355 -1.32 15.62 21.79
N ILE A 356 -2.21 14.73 22.24
CA ILE A 356 -3.47 14.99 22.90
C ILE A 356 -4.36 15.94 22.06
N ASP A 357 -4.14 17.24 22.14
CA ASP A 357 -4.85 18.28 21.38
C ASP A 357 -3.90 19.41 20.95
N GLN A 358 -4.44 20.41 20.26
CA GLN A 358 -3.64 21.52 19.71
C GLN A 358 -3.06 22.47 20.79
N SER A 359 -3.52 22.39 22.04
CA SER A 359 -2.97 23.17 23.14
C SER A 359 -1.66 22.59 23.69
N HIS A 360 -1.37 21.32 23.37
CA HIS A 360 -0.13 20.65 23.73
C HIS A 360 0.91 20.83 22.64
N PRO A 361 2.19 21.07 22.99
CA PRO A 361 3.25 21.18 22.01
C PRO A 361 3.47 19.85 21.30
N ASN A 362 3.76 19.92 20.00
CA ASN A 362 4.16 18.75 19.23
C ASN A 362 5.45 18.14 19.78
N VAL A 363 5.63 16.86 19.58
CA VAL A 363 6.79 16.07 20.03
C VAL A 363 7.52 15.45 18.84
N LYS A 364 8.74 14.95 19.10
CA LYS A 364 9.61 14.35 18.07
C LYS A 364 9.44 12.83 17.94
N ASN A 365 8.65 12.22 18.81
CA ASN A 365 8.47 10.78 18.86
C ASN A 365 6.99 10.41 18.74
N ASN A 366 6.70 9.35 17.98
CA ASN A 366 5.40 8.72 17.91
C ASN A 366 5.56 7.20 17.98
N PHE A 367 5.07 6.61 19.05
CA PHE A 367 5.00 5.16 19.21
C PHE A 367 3.56 4.70 19.18
N PHE A 368 3.31 3.59 18.49
CA PHE A 368 1.98 3.00 18.44
C PHE A 368 2.01 1.50 18.25
N ILE A 369 0.88 0.88 18.61
CA ILE A 369 0.62 -0.54 18.46
C ILE A 369 -0.63 -0.68 17.60
N THR A 370 -0.57 -1.50 16.57
CA THR A 370 -1.73 -1.82 15.71
C THR A 370 -1.92 -3.32 15.68
N THR A 371 -3.14 -3.79 15.90
CA THR A 371 -3.53 -5.19 15.69
C THR A 371 -4.68 -5.26 14.71
N MET A 372 -4.74 -6.34 13.94
CA MET A 372 -5.71 -6.53 12.88
C MET A 372 -6.11 -8.00 12.72
N LEU A 373 -7.36 -8.20 12.38
CA LEU A 373 -7.90 -9.49 11.94
C LEU A 373 -8.44 -9.33 10.52
N ALA A 374 -7.92 -10.14 9.59
CA ALA A 374 -8.35 -10.15 8.19
C ALA A 374 -8.99 -11.47 7.81
N ALA A 375 -10.07 -11.40 7.05
CA ALA A 375 -10.74 -12.55 6.46
C ALA A 375 -10.97 -12.35 4.95
N TRP A 376 -10.89 -13.45 4.18
CA TRP A 376 -11.09 -13.42 2.72
C TRP A 376 -11.69 -14.74 2.21
N PHE A 377 -12.26 -14.67 1.01
CA PHE A 377 -12.78 -15.84 0.28
C PHE A 377 -12.61 -15.66 -1.22
#